data_ac6ec8d9e5386a0c7af88ee5ac65269c
#
_entry.id   ac6ec8d9e5386a0c7af88ee5ac65269c
#
_cell.length_a   1.000
_cell.length_b   1.000
_cell.length_c   1.000
_cell.angle_alpha   90.00
_cell.angle_beta   90.00
_cell.angle_gamma   90.00
#
_symmetry.space_group_name_H-M   'P 1'
#
loop_
_entity.id
_entity.type
_entity.pdbx_description
1 polymer ?
#
loop_
_entity_poly.entity_id
_entity_poly.type
_entity_poly.pdbx_seq_one_letter_code
_entity_poly.pdbx_strand_id
1 'polypeptide(L)'
;MAIQRYTSSFKTINSASLSKWKEIPAAVIADCMNRTNVMSSRISPVARGMKLLGQARTVDCFVGDNSASHVAVSMLKPGEILVIDAKAHLDTAAWGGIMTLAAIKQKAGGVVIDGAVRDVAELCELGLPIFSAGTVPKGPSKGFGGVIDGIISCGDCAVKPGDLIIGDDDGISVVQLDKEEQL
;
A
#
# COMPACT_ATOMS: atom_id res chain seq x y z
N MET A 1 -11.69 -9.91 -18.39
CA MET A 1 -11.28 -10.99 -17.48
C MET A 1 -11.90 -10.76 -16.10
N ALA A 2 -12.12 -11.83 -15.33
CA ALA A 2 -12.70 -11.70 -14.01
C ALA A 2 -11.62 -11.26 -13.00
N ILE A 3 -11.95 -10.34 -12.09
CA ILE A 3 -11.13 -10.02 -10.93
C ILE A 3 -11.40 -11.10 -9.89
N GLN A 4 -10.34 -11.82 -9.49
CA GLN A 4 -10.44 -12.80 -8.42
C GLN A 4 -10.42 -12.10 -7.06
N ARG A 5 -11.28 -12.52 -6.16
CA ARG A 5 -11.30 -12.02 -4.77
C ARG A 5 -11.19 -13.19 -3.81
N TYR A 6 -10.29 -13.07 -2.85
CA TYR A 6 -10.26 -13.99 -1.73
C TYR A 6 -11.12 -13.43 -0.59
N THR A 7 -11.71 -14.33 0.18
CA THR A 7 -12.36 -13.94 1.43
C THR A 7 -11.27 -13.77 2.47
N SER A 8 -10.92 -12.53 2.79
CA SER A 8 -9.98 -12.24 3.88
C SER A 8 -10.76 -12.01 5.17
N SER A 9 -10.40 -12.76 6.19
CA SER A 9 -10.88 -12.56 7.55
C SER A 9 -9.66 -12.38 8.44
N PHE A 10 -9.46 -11.18 8.97
CA PHE A 10 -8.38 -10.88 9.89
C PHE A 10 -8.89 -10.04 11.07
N LYS A 11 -8.20 -10.16 12.21
CA LYS A 11 -8.47 -9.34 13.39
C LYS A 11 -8.20 -7.87 13.06
N THR A 12 -9.19 -7.02 13.24
CA THR A 12 -8.98 -5.57 13.13
C THR A 12 -8.28 -5.08 14.39
N ILE A 13 -7.15 -4.41 14.20
CA ILE A 13 -6.43 -3.74 15.28
C ILE A 13 -7.26 -2.52 15.70
N ASN A 14 -7.60 -2.42 16.99
CA ASN A 14 -8.37 -1.29 17.48
C ASN A 14 -7.52 0.01 17.50
N SER A 15 -8.18 1.16 17.52
CA SER A 15 -7.52 2.46 17.46
C SER A 15 -6.53 2.71 18.61
N ALA A 16 -6.80 2.17 19.81
CA ALA A 16 -5.92 2.33 20.96
C ALA A 16 -4.62 1.53 20.79
N SER A 17 -4.70 0.31 20.26
CA SER A 17 -3.50 -0.48 19.92
C SER A 17 -2.75 0.16 18.75
N LEU A 18 -3.46 0.60 17.70
CA LEU A 18 -2.83 1.24 16.55
C LEU A 18 -2.10 2.53 16.93
N SER A 19 -2.64 3.31 17.88
CA SER A 19 -2.02 4.57 18.31
C SER A 19 -0.64 4.40 18.96
N LYS A 20 -0.34 3.21 19.51
CA LYS A 20 0.99 2.93 20.09
C LYS A 20 2.09 2.90 19.03
N TRP A 21 1.75 2.58 17.79
CA TRP A 21 2.69 2.50 16.67
C TRP A 21 2.96 3.86 16.01
N LYS A 22 2.12 4.85 16.26
CA LYS A 22 2.10 6.13 15.53
C LYS A 22 3.42 6.90 15.57
N GLU A 23 4.11 6.84 16.70
CA GLU A 23 5.35 7.60 16.92
C GLU A 23 6.61 6.74 16.77
N ILE A 24 6.46 5.44 16.42
CA ILE A 24 7.60 4.54 16.26
C ILE A 24 8.10 4.63 14.80
N PRO A 25 9.37 5.04 14.57
CA PRO A 25 9.93 5.08 13.22
C PRO A 25 9.99 3.70 12.56
N ALA A 26 9.80 3.65 11.24
CA ALA A 26 9.88 2.40 10.47
C ALA A 26 11.22 1.67 10.66
N ALA A 27 12.32 2.42 10.79
CA ALA A 27 13.65 1.86 11.04
C ALA A 27 13.77 1.13 12.41
N VAL A 28 13.15 1.67 13.46
CA VAL A 28 13.12 1.03 14.79
C VAL A 28 12.33 -0.27 14.73
N ILE A 29 11.20 -0.28 14.04
CA ILE A 29 10.39 -1.49 13.82
C ILE A 29 11.18 -2.54 13.05
N ALA A 30 11.90 -2.13 12.02
CA ALA A 30 12.78 -3.01 11.24
C ALA A 30 13.84 -3.68 12.13
N ASP A 31 14.48 -2.91 13.02
CA ASP A 31 15.47 -3.45 13.97
C ASP A 31 14.86 -4.47 14.95
N CYS A 32 13.66 -4.20 15.48
CA CYS A 32 12.93 -5.15 16.35
C CYS A 32 12.58 -6.45 15.60
N MET A 33 12.38 -6.39 14.29
CA MET A 33 12.13 -7.56 13.44
C MET A 33 13.41 -8.23 12.90
N ASN A 34 14.56 -8.00 13.49
CA ASN A 34 15.87 -8.50 13.00
C ASN A 34 16.17 -8.09 11.55
N ARG A 35 15.74 -6.92 11.13
CA ARG A 35 15.93 -6.36 9.77
C ARG A 35 15.27 -7.20 8.68
N THR A 36 14.16 -7.88 9.01
CA THR A 36 13.31 -8.62 8.06
C THR A 36 12.00 -7.86 7.81
N ASN A 37 11.23 -8.28 6.79
CA ASN A 37 9.92 -7.70 6.46
C ASN A 37 9.96 -6.17 6.23
N VAL A 38 11.02 -5.71 5.56
CA VAL A 38 11.17 -4.33 5.10
C VAL A 38 11.05 -4.33 3.58
N MET A 39 10.29 -3.40 3.04
CA MET A 39 10.20 -3.25 1.58
C MET A 39 11.51 -2.71 1.00
N SER A 40 11.80 -3.08 -0.23
CA SER A 40 12.94 -2.58 -0.98
C SER A 40 12.97 -1.05 -1.01
N SER A 41 14.18 -0.47 -0.97
CA SER A 41 14.42 0.97 -1.02
C SER A 41 13.90 1.67 -2.29
N ARG A 42 13.48 0.91 -3.31
CA ARG A 42 12.77 1.50 -4.46
C ARG A 42 11.40 2.05 -4.08
N ILE A 43 10.78 1.54 -3.00
CA ILE A 43 9.50 2.05 -2.50
C ILE A 43 9.77 3.22 -1.56
N SER A 44 9.47 4.41 -2.02
CA SER A 44 9.70 5.66 -1.28
C SER A 44 8.45 6.54 -1.28
N PRO A 45 8.30 7.46 -0.31
CA PRO A 45 7.19 8.38 -0.29
C PRO A 45 7.24 9.32 -1.51
N VAL A 46 6.07 9.60 -2.09
CA VAL A 46 5.95 10.55 -3.23
C VAL A 46 6.36 11.97 -2.81
N ALA A 47 6.18 12.31 -1.55
CA ALA A 47 6.68 13.54 -0.95
C ALA A 47 7.23 13.27 0.45
N ARG A 48 8.26 14.02 0.85
CA ARG A 48 8.84 13.93 2.19
C ARG A 48 7.83 14.26 3.28
N GLY A 49 7.96 13.61 4.42
CA GLY A 49 7.11 13.79 5.58
C GLY A 49 5.80 12.99 5.52
N MET A 50 5.56 12.22 4.46
CA MET A 50 4.42 11.29 4.42
C MET A 50 4.63 10.17 5.43
N LYS A 51 3.59 9.87 6.21
CA LYS A 51 3.59 8.77 7.18
C LYS A 51 2.43 7.81 6.91
N LEU A 52 2.70 6.52 6.94
CA LEU A 52 1.73 5.44 6.81
C LEU A 52 1.58 4.67 8.11
N LEU A 53 0.35 4.40 8.50
CA LEU A 53 0.04 3.49 9.60
C LEU A 53 -1.36 2.91 9.39
N GLY A 54 -1.46 1.62 9.17
CA GLY A 54 -2.75 0.94 9.01
C GLY A 54 -2.62 -0.50 8.55
N GLN A 55 -3.73 -1.23 8.57
CA GLN A 55 -3.76 -2.61 8.11
C GLN A 55 -3.90 -2.71 6.59
N ALA A 56 -3.18 -3.66 6.00
CA ALA A 56 -3.13 -3.87 4.57
C ALA A 56 -4.43 -4.44 3.98
N ARG A 57 -4.89 -3.86 2.89
CA ARG A 57 -5.69 -4.50 1.85
C ARG A 57 -4.79 -4.70 0.64
N THR A 58 -4.69 -5.91 0.15
CA THR A 58 -3.72 -6.27 -0.88
C THR A 58 -4.35 -6.40 -2.27
N VAL A 59 -3.59 -6.00 -3.29
CA VAL A 59 -3.97 -6.13 -4.70
C VAL A 59 -2.78 -6.62 -5.51
N ASP A 60 -3.00 -7.68 -6.28
CA ASP A 60 -2.08 -8.15 -7.31
C ASP A 60 -2.61 -7.70 -8.68
N CYS A 61 -1.88 -6.84 -9.36
CA CYS A 61 -2.21 -6.34 -10.69
C CYS A 61 -1.43 -7.07 -11.80
N PHE A 62 -2.03 -7.18 -12.97
CA PHE A 62 -1.26 -7.49 -14.17
C PHE A 62 -0.38 -6.29 -14.55
N VAL A 63 0.77 -6.58 -15.18
CA VAL A 63 1.69 -5.54 -15.66
C VAL A 63 0.97 -4.51 -16.54
N GLY A 64 1.09 -3.24 -16.18
CA GLY A 64 0.49 -2.14 -16.93
C GLY A 64 -1.04 -2.03 -16.87
N ASP A 65 -1.69 -2.74 -15.93
CA ASP A 65 -3.13 -2.69 -15.69
C ASP A 65 -3.44 -2.29 -14.24
N ASN A 66 -4.55 -1.58 -14.02
CA ASN A 66 -4.99 -1.20 -12.68
C ASN A 66 -6.48 -1.49 -12.41
N SER A 67 -7.11 -2.34 -13.19
CA SER A 67 -8.53 -2.66 -13.03
C SER A 67 -8.86 -3.25 -11.66
N ALA A 68 -8.01 -4.14 -11.12
CA ALA A 68 -8.18 -4.69 -9.79
C ALA A 68 -8.07 -3.63 -8.69
N SER A 69 -7.13 -2.67 -8.83
CA SER A 69 -6.97 -1.57 -7.88
C SER A 69 -8.19 -0.66 -7.84
N HIS A 70 -8.84 -0.38 -8.98
CA HIS A 70 -10.09 0.38 -9.03
C HIS A 70 -11.20 -0.28 -8.21
N VAL A 71 -11.32 -1.60 -8.30
CA VAL A 71 -12.31 -2.34 -7.52
C VAL A 71 -11.93 -2.35 -6.03
N ALA A 72 -10.66 -2.61 -5.71
CA ALA A 72 -10.18 -2.66 -4.34
C ALA A 72 -10.37 -1.35 -3.58
N VAL A 73 -10.19 -0.19 -4.24
CA VAL A 73 -10.46 1.12 -3.62
C VAL A 73 -11.89 1.19 -3.08
N SER A 74 -12.88 0.69 -3.81
CA SER A 74 -14.29 0.71 -3.37
C SER A 74 -14.56 -0.19 -2.15
N MET A 75 -13.64 -1.11 -1.84
CA MET A 75 -13.74 -2.08 -0.74
C MET A 75 -13.00 -1.63 0.52
N LEU A 76 -12.22 -0.54 0.44
CA LEU A 76 -11.44 -0.03 1.58
C LEU A 76 -12.34 0.35 2.74
N LYS A 77 -11.89 -0.01 3.93
CA LYS A 77 -12.44 0.49 5.20
C LYS A 77 -11.59 1.67 5.69
N PRO A 78 -12.17 2.56 6.52
CA PRO A 78 -11.43 3.69 7.08
C PRO A 78 -10.15 3.25 7.78
N GLY A 79 -9.02 3.90 7.41
CA GLY A 79 -7.69 3.63 7.97
C GLY A 79 -6.94 2.46 7.32
N GLU A 80 -7.55 1.66 6.45
CA GLU A 80 -6.82 0.62 5.71
C GLU A 80 -5.81 1.24 4.74
N ILE A 81 -4.69 0.54 4.56
CA ILE A 81 -3.67 0.86 3.56
C ILE A 81 -3.86 -0.06 2.35
N LEU A 82 -4.01 0.53 1.16
CA LEU A 82 -4.02 -0.24 -0.07
C LEU A 82 -2.60 -0.57 -0.50
N VAL A 83 -2.23 -1.84 -0.51
CA VAL A 83 -0.91 -2.32 -0.93
C VAL A 83 -1.04 -3.01 -2.29
N ILE A 84 -0.35 -2.49 -3.30
CA ILE A 84 -0.50 -2.88 -4.70
C ILE A 84 0.82 -3.46 -5.21
N ASP A 85 0.81 -4.73 -5.57
CA ASP A 85 1.85 -5.33 -6.40
C ASP A 85 1.54 -5.01 -7.87
N ALA A 86 2.24 -4.02 -8.42
CA ALA A 86 2.19 -3.69 -9.85
C ALA A 86 3.43 -4.23 -10.59
N LYS A 87 4.07 -5.28 -10.03
CA LYS A 87 5.19 -6.04 -10.64
C LYS A 87 6.45 -5.20 -10.86
N ALA A 88 6.70 -4.20 -10.00
CA ALA A 88 7.81 -3.24 -10.14
C ALA A 88 7.84 -2.56 -11.53
N HIS A 89 6.70 -2.50 -12.22
CA HIS A 89 6.61 -1.95 -13.57
C HIS A 89 6.60 -0.42 -13.52
N LEU A 90 7.57 0.21 -14.22
CA LEU A 90 7.75 1.65 -14.18
C LEU A 90 7.33 2.38 -15.46
N ASP A 91 7.05 1.66 -16.55
CA ASP A 91 6.71 2.28 -17.84
C ASP A 91 5.22 2.67 -17.97
N THR A 92 4.43 2.37 -16.94
CA THR A 92 3.00 2.68 -16.89
C THR A 92 2.57 2.94 -15.45
N ALA A 93 1.93 4.09 -15.20
CA ALA A 93 1.46 4.46 -13.88
C ALA A 93 0.22 3.65 -13.48
N ALA A 94 0.33 2.85 -12.42
CA ALA A 94 -0.80 2.10 -11.87
C ALA A 94 -1.74 2.97 -11.02
N TRP A 95 -1.30 4.16 -10.60
CA TRP A 95 -2.03 5.05 -9.70
C TRP A 95 -1.90 6.51 -10.11
N GLY A 96 -2.88 7.37 -9.72
CA GLY A 96 -2.89 8.80 -10.00
C GLY A 96 -4.00 9.54 -9.24
N GLY A 97 -4.24 10.83 -9.56
CA GLY A 97 -5.13 11.73 -8.84
C GLY A 97 -6.55 11.21 -8.68
N ILE A 98 -7.19 10.72 -9.73
CA ILE A 98 -8.58 10.20 -9.67
C ILE A 98 -8.73 9.07 -8.66
N MET A 99 -7.77 8.13 -8.62
CA MET A 99 -7.79 7.02 -7.67
C MET A 99 -7.53 7.50 -6.24
N THR A 100 -6.69 8.50 -6.09
CA THR A 100 -6.41 9.14 -4.79
C THR A 100 -7.65 9.80 -4.21
N LEU A 101 -8.41 10.56 -5.01
CA LEU A 101 -9.70 11.12 -4.61
C LEU A 101 -10.70 10.04 -4.16
N ALA A 102 -10.75 8.92 -4.90
CA ALA A 102 -11.60 7.79 -4.54
C ALA A 102 -11.16 7.16 -3.20
N ALA A 103 -9.85 6.98 -2.98
CA ALA A 103 -9.31 6.45 -1.72
C ALA A 103 -9.58 7.38 -0.53
N ILE A 104 -9.43 8.69 -0.71
CA ILE A 104 -9.76 9.70 0.31
C ILE A 104 -11.26 9.62 0.68
N LYS A 105 -12.14 9.47 -0.31
CA LYS A 105 -13.58 9.31 -0.06
C LYS A 105 -13.89 8.07 0.79
N GLN A 106 -13.12 6.99 0.63
CA GLN A 106 -13.20 5.79 1.47
C GLN A 106 -12.48 5.94 2.81
N LYS A 107 -11.86 7.10 3.10
CA LYS A 107 -11.05 7.35 4.30
C LYS A 107 -9.87 6.39 4.44
N ALA A 108 -9.24 6.03 3.31
CA ALA A 108 -8.02 5.22 3.32
C ALA A 108 -6.93 5.87 4.18
N GLY A 109 -6.12 5.07 4.84
CA GLY A 109 -4.95 5.53 5.59
C GLY A 109 -3.76 5.86 4.68
N GLY A 110 -3.75 5.34 3.45
CA GLY A 110 -2.72 5.59 2.45
C GLY A 110 -2.62 4.47 1.41
N VAL A 111 -1.60 4.57 0.55
CA VAL A 111 -1.39 3.63 -0.56
C VAL A 111 0.09 3.31 -0.72
N VAL A 112 0.41 2.05 -0.99
CA VAL A 112 1.74 1.58 -1.36
C VAL A 112 1.66 0.89 -2.71
N ILE A 113 2.51 1.28 -3.66
CA ILE A 113 2.52 0.73 -5.02
C ILE A 113 3.93 0.27 -5.39
N ASP A 114 4.12 -1.03 -5.60
CA ASP A 114 5.32 -1.55 -6.25
C ASP A 114 5.20 -1.38 -7.76
N GLY A 115 5.35 -0.14 -8.20
CA GLY A 115 5.19 0.33 -9.55
C GLY A 115 5.20 1.84 -9.63
N ALA A 116 4.92 2.40 -10.81
CA ALA A 116 4.90 3.84 -11.01
C ALA A 116 3.53 4.48 -10.70
N VAL A 117 3.59 5.78 -10.33
CA VAL A 117 2.44 6.67 -10.19
C VAL A 117 2.55 7.84 -11.16
N ARG A 118 1.46 8.62 -11.30
CA ARG A 118 1.44 9.88 -12.06
C ARG A 118 0.72 10.97 -11.27
N ASP A 119 0.63 12.17 -11.84
CA ASP A 119 -0.07 13.32 -11.26
C ASP A 119 0.55 13.77 -9.92
N VAL A 120 1.90 13.68 -9.78
CA VAL A 120 2.63 13.83 -8.51
C VAL A 120 2.28 15.13 -7.76
N ALA A 121 2.21 16.27 -8.46
CA ALA A 121 1.85 17.54 -7.85
C ALA A 121 0.47 17.48 -7.19
N GLU A 122 -0.53 16.92 -7.90
CA GLU A 122 -1.87 16.72 -7.38
C GLU A 122 -1.90 15.74 -6.20
N LEU A 123 -1.11 14.65 -6.25
CA LEU A 123 -0.99 13.70 -5.14
C LEU A 123 -0.49 14.37 -3.86
N CYS A 124 0.50 15.25 -4.00
CA CYS A 124 1.04 16.03 -2.87
C CYS A 124 -0.01 16.99 -2.29
N GLU A 125 -0.77 17.70 -3.14
CA GLU A 125 -1.82 18.61 -2.71
C GLU A 125 -2.98 17.90 -2.02
N LEU A 126 -3.36 16.71 -2.49
CA LEU A 126 -4.41 15.89 -1.89
C LEU A 126 -4.02 15.32 -0.52
N GLY A 127 -2.75 15.19 -0.21
CA GLY A 127 -2.23 14.89 1.12
C GLY A 127 -2.47 13.46 1.62
N LEU A 128 -2.97 12.54 0.79
CA LEU A 128 -3.02 11.12 1.15
C LEU A 128 -1.60 10.56 1.10
N PRO A 129 -1.09 9.88 2.15
CA PRO A 129 0.21 9.26 2.08
C PRO A 129 0.30 8.21 0.97
N ILE A 130 1.25 8.40 0.04
CA ILE A 130 1.47 7.50 -1.10
C ILE A 130 2.96 7.17 -1.20
N PHE A 131 3.25 5.88 -1.32
CA PHE A 131 4.60 5.35 -1.53
C PHE A 131 4.64 4.58 -2.85
N SER A 132 5.66 4.79 -3.66
CA SER A 132 5.77 4.17 -4.99
C SER A 132 7.21 3.86 -5.37
N ALA A 133 7.38 3.02 -6.38
CA ALA A 133 8.71 2.70 -6.94
C ALA A 133 9.19 3.72 -7.97
N GLY A 134 8.31 4.60 -8.47
CA GLY A 134 8.68 5.60 -9.45
C GLY A 134 7.51 6.41 -9.98
N THR A 135 7.81 7.27 -10.96
CA THR A 135 6.82 8.16 -11.58
C THR A 135 6.91 8.11 -13.10
N VAL A 136 5.76 8.11 -13.80
CA VAL A 136 5.70 8.14 -15.26
C VAL A 136 4.35 8.71 -15.71
N PRO A 137 4.27 9.52 -16.78
CA PRO A 137 3.00 10.13 -17.20
C PRO A 137 2.06 9.15 -17.93
N LYS A 138 2.56 8.03 -18.44
CA LYS A 138 1.79 7.05 -19.23
C LYS A 138 0.77 6.33 -18.33
N GLY A 139 -0.51 6.41 -18.69
CA GLY A 139 -1.58 5.74 -17.96
C GLY A 139 -1.68 4.23 -18.22
N PRO A 140 -2.37 3.48 -17.36
CA PRO A 140 -2.50 2.02 -17.45
C PRO A 140 -3.63 1.58 -18.36
N SER A 141 -3.61 0.31 -18.75
CA SER A 141 -4.75 -0.41 -19.29
C SER A 141 -5.78 -0.71 -18.19
N LYS A 142 -7.01 -1.02 -18.61
CA LYS A 142 -8.12 -1.36 -17.71
C LYS A 142 -8.91 -2.53 -18.29
N GLY A 143 -8.55 -3.75 -17.99
CA GLY A 143 -9.28 -4.88 -18.56
C GLY A 143 -8.66 -6.25 -18.36
N PHE A 144 -7.47 -6.31 -17.78
CA PHE A 144 -6.81 -7.59 -17.59
C PHE A 144 -7.14 -8.26 -16.24
N GLY A 145 -7.70 -7.54 -15.28
CA GLY A 145 -8.12 -8.09 -13.99
C GLY A 145 -7.02 -8.06 -12.95
N GLY A 146 -6.98 -9.08 -12.11
CA GLY A 146 -6.03 -9.21 -11.01
C GLY A 146 -6.63 -9.94 -9.81
N VAL A 147 -5.95 -9.90 -8.66
CA VAL A 147 -6.36 -10.57 -7.43
C VAL A 147 -6.48 -9.56 -6.30
N ILE A 148 -7.57 -9.63 -5.53
CA ILE A 148 -7.78 -8.78 -4.35
C ILE A 148 -7.80 -9.68 -3.11
N ASP A 149 -7.19 -9.18 -2.02
CA ASP A 149 -7.10 -9.86 -0.73
C ASP A 149 -6.34 -11.21 -0.78
N GLY A 150 -5.41 -11.36 -1.74
CA GLY A 150 -4.42 -12.44 -1.78
C GLY A 150 -3.12 -12.06 -1.08
N ILE A 151 -2.24 -13.05 -0.85
CA ILE A 151 -0.86 -12.78 -0.46
C ILE A 151 -0.12 -12.24 -1.69
N ILE A 152 0.59 -11.12 -1.53
CA ILE A 152 1.34 -10.47 -2.61
C ILE A 152 2.81 -10.30 -2.24
N SER A 153 3.63 -9.97 -3.23
CA SER A 153 4.98 -9.46 -3.02
C SER A 153 5.02 -7.99 -3.42
N CYS A 154 5.27 -7.10 -2.48
CA CYS A 154 5.36 -5.66 -2.72
C CYS A 154 6.70 -5.15 -2.19
N GLY A 155 7.52 -4.53 -3.05
CA GLY A 155 8.87 -4.14 -2.67
C GLY A 155 9.73 -5.32 -2.19
N ASP A 156 9.63 -6.49 -2.82
CA ASP A 156 10.31 -7.74 -2.44
C ASP A 156 9.94 -8.26 -1.04
N CYS A 157 8.89 -7.72 -0.44
CA CYS A 157 8.36 -8.11 0.86
C CYS A 157 7.01 -8.80 0.70
N ALA A 158 6.82 -9.96 1.34
CA ALA A 158 5.51 -10.62 1.38
C ALA A 158 4.54 -9.84 2.26
N VAL A 159 3.36 -9.56 1.73
CA VAL A 159 2.30 -8.84 2.46
C VAL A 159 1.00 -9.65 2.38
N LYS A 160 0.39 -9.87 3.53
CA LYS A 160 -0.92 -10.51 3.67
C LYS A 160 -1.99 -9.47 4.00
N PRO A 161 -3.25 -9.72 3.63
CA PRO A 161 -4.36 -8.91 4.13
C PRO A 161 -4.35 -8.86 5.66
N GLY A 162 -4.43 -7.66 6.23
CA GLY A 162 -4.42 -7.43 7.67
C GLY A 162 -3.05 -7.16 8.30
N ASP A 163 -1.94 -7.43 7.60
CA ASP A 163 -0.61 -7.04 8.09
C ASP A 163 -0.55 -5.54 8.34
N LEU A 164 0.18 -5.13 9.39
CA LEU A 164 0.33 -3.73 9.73
C LEU A 164 1.43 -3.11 8.88
N ILE A 165 1.10 -2.04 8.19
CA ILE A 165 2.01 -1.28 7.33
C ILE A 165 2.40 0.00 8.05
N ILE A 166 3.70 0.19 8.22
CA ILE A 166 4.26 1.40 8.84
C ILE A 166 5.29 1.98 7.87
N GLY A 167 5.12 3.26 7.54
CA GLY A 167 5.99 3.94 6.58
C GLY A 167 6.30 5.36 6.98
N ASP A 168 7.52 5.78 6.68
CA ASP A 168 8.02 7.14 6.83
C ASP A 168 9.05 7.47 5.72
N ASP A 169 9.85 8.52 5.89
CA ASP A 169 10.84 8.94 4.90
C ASP A 169 11.94 7.90 4.63
N ASP A 170 12.15 6.92 5.53
CA ASP A 170 13.14 5.86 5.37
C ASP A 170 12.60 4.65 4.57
N GLY A 171 11.28 4.54 4.40
CA GLY A 171 10.64 3.45 3.68
C GLY A 171 9.54 2.76 4.48
N ILE A 172 9.32 1.47 4.23
CA ILE A 172 8.18 0.72 4.78
C ILE A 172 8.61 -0.54 5.50
N SER A 173 8.14 -0.70 6.73
CA SER A 173 8.18 -1.94 7.52
C SER A 173 6.80 -2.60 7.54
N VAL A 174 6.77 -3.93 7.42
CA VAL A 174 5.57 -4.76 7.40
C VAL A 174 5.57 -5.65 8.64
N VAL A 175 4.65 -5.41 9.57
CA VAL A 175 4.48 -6.23 10.76
C VAL A 175 3.39 -7.26 10.49
N GLN A 176 3.77 -8.53 10.51
CA GLN A 176 2.80 -9.62 10.35
C GLN A 176 1.79 -9.59 11.50
N LEU A 177 0.51 -9.73 11.18
CA LEU A 177 -0.58 -9.59 12.15
C LEU A 177 -0.47 -10.55 13.34
N ASP A 178 0.07 -11.74 13.13
CA ASP A 178 0.30 -12.74 14.17
C ASP A 178 1.48 -12.40 15.11
N LYS A 179 2.28 -11.40 14.78
CA LYS A 179 3.42 -10.91 15.57
C LYS A 179 3.21 -9.52 16.18
N GLU A 180 2.10 -8.87 15.87
CA GLU A 180 1.82 -7.49 16.31
C GLU A 180 1.85 -7.34 17.83
N GLU A 181 1.40 -8.35 18.57
CA GLU A 181 1.39 -8.32 20.05
C GLU A 181 2.74 -8.64 20.68
N GLN A 182 3.74 -9.09 19.89
CA GLN A 182 5.07 -9.50 20.37
C GLN A 182 6.13 -8.40 20.23
N LEU A 183 5.86 -7.39 19.42
CA LEU A 183 6.73 -6.24 19.15
C LEU A 183 6.35 -5.04 20.01
#